data_a97ce868fe459f3c8c63857dba57e3d8
#
_entry.id   a97ce868fe459f3c8c63857dba57e3d8
#
_cell.length_a   1.000
_cell.length_b   1.000
_cell.length_c   1.000
_cell.angle_alpha   90.00
_cell.angle_beta   90.00
_cell.angle_gamma   90.00
#
_symmetry.space_group_name_H-M   'P 1'
#
loop_
_entity.id
_entity.type
_entity.pdbx_description
1 polymer ?
#
loop_
_entity_poly.entity_id
_entity_poly.type
_entity_poly.pdbx_seq_one_letter_code
_entity_poly.pdbx_strand_id
1 'polypeptide(L)'
;MANFTTPATPEELEAQSPISEDSAIAQIAEILAYYDFKLDTLDDTRVNKKTGMTERASAQETFEKLIPYYREGRLSNDKAADGSLLIVQTLKEPKGTVSTIQYKEFTGDSRIASDGKGADFSLTMAYAMMGSLSGFGEGGMRNLRRGDLRAMEALALTFFVVMS
;
A
#
# COMPACT_ATOMS: atom_id res chain seq x y z
N MET A 1 35.82 15.85 -8.07
CA MET A 1 35.22 15.46 -9.37
C MET A 1 33.83 14.90 -9.12
N ALA A 2 32.80 15.54 -9.63
CA ALA A 2 31.46 15.00 -9.58
C ALA A 2 31.39 13.80 -10.56
N ASN A 3 31.21 12.60 -10.01
CA ASN A 3 30.90 11.43 -10.84
C ASN A 3 29.46 11.57 -11.35
N PHE A 4 29.32 12.00 -12.59
CA PHE A 4 28.04 11.91 -13.28
C PHE A 4 27.80 10.44 -13.59
N THR A 5 26.95 9.78 -12.77
CA THR A 5 26.45 8.44 -13.10
C THR A 5 25.46 8.59 -14.25
N THR A 6 25.71 7.88 -15.34
CA THR A 6 24.75 7.78 -16.46
C THR A 6 23.42 7.25 -15.91
N PRO A 7 22.27 7.83 -16.28
CA PRO A 7 20.97 7.31 -15.88
C PRO A 7 20.88 5.83 -16.28
N ALA A 8 20.44 4.99 -15.34
CA ALA A 8 20.23 3.57 -15.61
C ALA A 8 19.18 3.36 -16.70
N THR A 9 19.40 2.43 -17.62
CA THR A 9 18.42 2.03 -18.61
C THR A 9 17.25 1.31 -17.93
N PRO A 10 16.06 1.25 -18.57
CA PRO A 10 14.94 0.50 -18.04
C PRO A 10 15.29 -0.96 -17.71
N GLU A 11 16.13 -1.62 -18.52
CA GLU A 11 16.60 -2.99 -18.30
C GLU A 11 17.52 -3.08 -17.08
N GLU A 12 18.40 -2.10 -16.88
CA GLU A 12 19.28 -2.04 -15.71
C GLU A 12 18.49 -1.76 -14.42
N LEU A 13 17.44 -0.93 -14.49
CA LEU A 13 16.54 -0.70 -13.38
C LEU A 13 15.74 -1.96 -13.03
N GLU A 14 15.34 -2.74 -14.02
CA GLU A 14 14.66 -4.01 -13.81
C GLU A 14 15.58 -5.06 -13.20
N ALA A 15 16.85 -5.13 -13.65
CA ALA A 15 17.86 -6.00 -13.07
C ALA A 15 18.25 -5.63 -11.62
N GLN A 16 18.07 -4.36 -11.22
CA GLN A 16 18.37 -3.88 -9.86
C GLN A 16 17.20 -4.04 -8.89
N SER A 17 16.00 -4.36 -9.38
CA SER A 17 14.83 -4.59 -8.51
C SER A 17 14.98 -5.93 -7.78
N PRO A 18 14.73 -6.00 -6.43
CA PRO A 18 14.84 -7.24 -5.65
C PRO A 18 13.92 -8.35 -6.14
N ILE A 19 12.77 -8.02 -6.71
CA ILE A 19 11.82 -8.98 -7.29
C ILE A 19 11.30 -8.50 -8.65
N SER A 20 10.85 -9.45 -9.46
CA SER A 20 10.23 -9.15 -10.74
C SER A 20 8.85 -8.50 -10.59
N GLU A 21 8.37 -7.87 -11.65
CA GLU A 21 7.00 -7.32 -11.70
C GLU A 21 5.95 -8.41 -11.47
N ASP A 22 6.12 -9.59 -12.09
CA ASP A 22 5.20 -10.72 -11.91
C ASP A 22 5.14 -11.19 -10.45
N SER A 23 6.28 -11.22 -9.75
CA SER A 23 6.32 -11.54 -8.33
C SER A 23 5.64 -10.47 -7.48
N ALA A 24 5.79 -9.20 -7.82
CA ALA A 24 5.09 -8.09 -7.16
C ALA A 24 3.57 -8.21 -7.36
N ILE A 25 3.12 -8.46 -8.58
CA ILE A 25 1.71 -8.68 -8.90
C ILE A 25 1.15 -9.88 -8.14
N ALA A 26 1.91 -10.97 -8.03
CA ALA A 26 1.50 -12.15 -7.28
C ALA A 26 1.28 -11.85 -5.79
N GLN A 27 2.14 -11.06 -5.16
CA GLN A 27 1.96 -10.65 -3.77
C GLN A 27 0.75 -9.74 -3.58
N ILE A 28 0.49 -8.82 -4.51
CA ILE A 28 -0.71 -7.97 -4.48
C ILE A 28 -1.96 -8.83 -4.66
N ALA A 29 -1.94 -9.79 -5.56
CA ALA A 29 -3.04 -10.74 -5.76
C ALA A 29 -3.31 -11.59 -4.50
N GLU A 30 -2.28 -11.93 -3.73
CA GLU A 30 -2.42 -12.61 -2.44
C GLU A 30 -3.20 -11.76 -1.43
N ILE A 31 -2.94 -10.44 -1.36
CA ILE A 31 -3.71 -9.52 -0.52
C ILE A 31 -5.18 -9.53 -0.93
N LEU A 32 -5.45 -9.39 -2.22
CA LEU A 32 -6.82 -9.36 -2.74
C LEU A 32 -7.58 -10.64 -2.44
N ALA A 33 -6.92 -11.80 -2.63
CA ALA A 33 -7.49 -13.10 -2.32
C ALA A 33 -7.74 -13.29 -0.83
N TYR A 34 -6.83 -12.82 0.02
CA TYR A 34 -6.97 -12.89 1.46
C TYR A 34 -8.21 -12.17 1.97
N TYR A 35 -8.53 -11.02 1.39
CA TYR A 35 -9.71 -10.22 1.72
C TYR A 35 -10.94 -10.54 0.84
N ASP A 36 -10.92 -11.65 0.10
CA ASP A 36 -12.00 -12.08 -0.80
C ASP A 36 -12.43 -11.00 -1.81
N PHE A 37 -11.46 -10.21 -2.27
CA PHE A 37 -11.69 -9.17 -3.25
C PHE A 37 -11.52 -9.70 -4.67
N LYS A 38 -12.56 -9.61 -5.49
CA LYS A 38 -12.55 -10.09 -6.87
C LYS A 38 -12.17 -8.98 -7.84
N LEU A 39 -11.09 -9.19 -8.59
CA LEU A 39 -10.65 -8.27 -9.63
C LEU A 39 -11.67 -8.06 -10.76
N ASP A 40 -12.53 -9.04 -11.02
CA ASP A 40 -13.57 -8.98 -12.05
C ASP A 40 -14.58 -7.85 -11.82
N THR A 41 -14.70 -7.36 -10.59
CA THR A 41 -15.52 -6.20 -10.26
C THR A 41 -14.83 -4.86 -10.54
N LEU A 42 -13.53 -4.88 -10.91
CA LEU A 42 -12.73 -3.69 -11.16
C LEU A 42 -12.83 -3.17 -12.59
N ASP A 43 -13.31 -4.00 -13.53
CA ASP A 43 -13.55 -3.61 -14.92
C ASP A 43 -14.87 -2.85 -15.12
N ASP A 44 -15.64 -2.64 -14.05
CA ASP A 44 -16.84 -1.82 -14.11
C ASP A 44 -16.47 -0.35 -14.32
N THR A 45 -16.54 0.07 -15.56
CA THR A 45 -16.53 1.48 -15.92
C THR A 45 -17.77 2.14 -15.32
N ARG A 46 -17.57 2.86 -14.24
CA ARG A 46 -18.65 3.66 -13.64
C ARG A 46 -18.72 5.01 -14.32
N VAL A 47 -19.89 5.37 -14.81
CA VAL A 47 -20.16 6.73 -15.28
C VAL A 47 -20.33 7.62 -14.05
N ASN A 48 -19.45 8.61 -13.91
CA ASN A 48 -19.62 9.63 -12.88
C ASN A 48 -20.87 10.44 -13.17
N LYS A 49 -21.89 10.31 -12.34
CA LYS A 49 -23.20 10.98 -12.53
C LYS A 49 -23.11 12.52 -12.49
N LYS A 50 -22.05 13.09 -11.92
CA LYS A 50 -21.85 14.54 -11.86
C LYS A 50 -21.16 15.10 -13.08
N THR A 51 -20.23 14.36 -13.68
CA THR A 51 -19.41 14.83 -14.81
C THR A 51 -19.78 14.16 -16.13
N GLY A 52 -20.57 13.08 -16.11
CA GLY A 52 -20.88 12.28 -17.30
C GLY A 52 -19.69 11.52 -17.89
N MET A 53 -18.50 11.61 -17.27
CA MET A 53 -17.28 10.96 -17.71
C MET A 53 -17.23 9.51 -17.23
N THR A 54 -16.76 8.62 -18.09
CA THR A 54 -16.48 7.24 -17.73
C THR A 54 -15.21 7.19 -16.90
N GLU A 55 -15.34 6.95 -15.60
CA GLU A 55 -14.20 6.72 -14.72
C GLU A 55 -13.85 5.24 -14.80
N ARG A 56 -12.63 4.95 -15.24
CA ARG A 56 -12.05 3.62 -15.07
C ARG A 56 -12.03 3.32 -13.58
N ALA A 57 -12.45 2.12 -13.20
CA ALA A 57 -12.46 1.72 -11.81
C ALA A 57 -11.09 2.02 -11.18
N SER A 58 -11.07 2.97 -10.27
CA SER A 58 -9.86 3.46 -9.59
C SER A 58 -9.12 2.38 -8.80
N ALA A 59 -9.76 1.24 -8.59
CA ALA A 59 -9.24 0.12 -7.84
C ALA A 59 -8.03 -0.52 -8.54
N GLN A 60 -8.08 -0.78 -9.84
CA GLN A 60 -6.92 -1.33 -10.56
C GLN A 60 -5.73 -0.37 -10.52
N GLU A 61 -5.95 0.92 -10.74
CA GLU A 61 -4.89 1.92 -10.65
C GLU A 61 -4.31 2.00 -9.23
N THR A 62 -5.16 1.83 -8.22
CA THR A 62 -4.72 1.78 -6.82
C THR A 62 -3.77 0.61 -6.57
N PHE A 63 -4.10 -0.57 -7.07
CA PHE A 63 -3.26 -1.75 -6.90
C PHE A 63 -1.97 -1.65 -7.71
N GLU A 64 -2.01 -1.11 -8.90
CA GLU A 64 -0.83 -0.86 -9.74
C GLU A 64 0.18 0.08 -9.07
N LYS A 65 -0.28 1.02 -8.25
CA LYS A 65 0.60 1.92 -7.48
C LYS A 65 1.45 1.19 -6.43
N LEU A 66 1.06 -0.01 -6.02
CA LEU A 66 1.84 -0.83 -5.09
C LEU A 66 3.02 -1.53 -5.77
N ILE A 67 2.94 -1.80 -7.07
CA ILE A 67 3.94 -2.58 -7.81
C ILE A 67 5.36 -2.07 -7.59
N PRO A 68 5.67 -0.77 -7.75
CA PRO A 68 7.03 -0.27 -7.54
C PRO A 68 7.56 -0.53 -6.13
N TYR A 69 6.72 -0.41 -5.11
CA TYR A 69 7.13 -0.62 -3.72
C TYR A 69 7.44 -2.08 -3.43
N TYR A 70 6.68 -3.02 -3.99
CA TYR A 70 6.98 -4.45 -3.90
C TYR A 70 8.24 -4.81 -4.67
N ARG A 71 8.42 -4.27 -5.88
CA ARG A 71 9.62 -4.52 -6.69
C ARG A 71 10.90 -4.03 -6.02
N GLU A 72 10.84 -2.88 -5.37
CA GLU A 72 11.97 -2.30 -4.64
C GLU A 72 12.24 -2.98 -3.27
N GLY A 73 11.41 -3.95 -2.88
CA GLY A 73 11.51 -4.60 -1.56
C GLY A 73 11.06 -3.71 -0.39
N ARG A 74 10.38 -2.62 -0.67
CA ARG A 74 9.85 -1.70 0.35
C ARG A 74 8.55 -2.18 0.98
N LEU A 75 7.80 -2.99 0.26
CA LEU A 75 6.67 -3.76 0.76
C LEU A 75 6.89 -5.24 0.46
N SER A 76 6.46 -6.09 1.36
CA SER A 76 6.44 -7.53 1.20
C SER A 76 5.33 -8.15 2.04
N ASN A 77 4.85 -9.32 1.62
CA ASN A 77 3.88 -10.09 2.40
C ASN A 77 4.62 -11.08 3.30
N ASP A 78 4.06 -11.28 4.48
CA ASP A 78 4.51 -12.28 5.46
C ASP A 78 3.27 -12.86 6.16
N LYS A 79 3.50 -13.78 7.06
CA LYS A 79 2.44 -14.38 7.89
C LYS A 79 2.74 -14.19 9.37
N ALA A 80 1.70 -13.84 10.13
CA ALA A 80 1.74 -13.84 11.57
C ALA A 80 1.81 -15.28 12.11
N ALA A 81 2.10 -15.44 13.40
CA ALA A 81 2.17 -16.75 14.05
C ALA A 81 0.86 -17.54 13.96
N ASP A 82 -0.30 -16.88 13.88
CA ASP A 82 -1.62 -17.46 13.69
C ASP A 82 -1.99 -17.77 12.23
N GLY A 83 -1.06 -17.48 11.29
CA GLY A 83 -1.28 -17.67 9.85
C GLY A 83 -1.97 -16.50 9.14
N SER A 84 -2.35 -15.44 9.85
CA SER A 84 -2.94 -14.25 9.24
C SER A 84 -1.92 -13.49 8.39
N LEU A 85 -2.42 -12.77 7.39
CA LEU A 85 -1.58 -11.98 6.50
C LEU A 85 -0.95 -10.81 7.25
N LEU A 86 0.37 -10.67 7.10
CA LEU A 86 1.13 -9.49 7.47
C LEU A 86 1.65 -8.80 6.21
N ILE A 87 1.59 -7.48 6.19
CA ILE A 87 2.32 -6.71 5.19
C ILE A 87 3.44 -5.98 5.91
N VAL A 88 4.66 -6.17 5.42
CA VAL A 88 5.86 -5.59 6.01
C VAL A 88 6.33 -4.44 5.13
N GLN A 89 6.43 -3.27 5.71
CA GLN A 89 7.06 -2.11 5.08
C GLN A 89 8.49 -1.98 5.59
N THR A 90 9.46 -2.05 4.69
CA THR A 90 10.86 -1.72 4.99
C THR A 90 11.06 -0.23 4.76
N LEU A 91 11.47 0.48 5.81
CA LEU A 91 11.68 1.91 5.75
C LEU A 91 12.94 2.25 4.95
N LYS A 92 12.81 3.15 4.01
CA LYS A 92 13.96 3.72 3.28
C LYS A 92 14.78 4.61 4.21
N GLU A 93 14.11 5.31 5.12
CA GLU A 93 14.73 6.13 6.15
C GLU A 93 14.31 5.64 7.53
N PRO A 94 15.10 4.73 8.16
CA PRO A 94 14.80 4.21 9.49
C PRO A 94 14.65 5.31 10.53
N LYS A 95 13.77 5.07 11.50
CA LYS A 95 13.57 5.96 12.65
C LYS A 95 14.13 5.32 13.90
N GLY A 96 15.26 5.83 14.39
CA GLY A 96 15.94 5.25 15.54
C GLY A 96 16.31 3.78 15.24
N THR A 97 15.79 2.86 16.04
CA THR A 97 15.97 1.41 15.85
C THR A 97 14.92 0.76 14.95
N VAL A 98 13.88 1.51 14.54
CA VAL A 98 12.79 1.00 13.70
C VAL A 98 13.19 1.08 12.25
N SER A 99 13.36 -0.08 11.61
CA SER A 99 13.66 -0.22 10.18
C SER A 99 12.52 -0.85 9.38
N THR A 100 11.59 -1.53 10.05
CA THR A 100 10.43 -2.16 9.44
C THR A 100 9.17 -1.88 10.23
N ILE A 101 8.04 -1.84 9.53
CA ILE A 101 6.70 -1.72 10.10
C ILE A 101 5.88 -2.92 9.64
N GLN A 102 5.23 -3.59 10.55
CA GLN A 102 4.34 -4.71 10.25
C GLN A 102 2.88 -4.27 10.38
N TYR A 103 2.14 -4.39 9.32
CA TYR A 103 0.71 -4.12 9.29
C TYR A 103 -0.05 -5.45 9.42
N LYS A 104 -0.80 -5.58 10.50
CA LYS A 104 -1.64 -6.76 10.77
C LYS A 104 -2.87 -6.76 9.87
N GLU A 105 -3.61 -7.86 9.88
CA GLU A 105 -4.86 -7.93 9.13
C GLU A 105 -5.87 -6.85 9.58
N PHE A 106 -6.66 -6.39 8.64
CA PHE A 106 -7.72 -5.43 8.89
C PHE A 106 -8.85 -6.10 9.70
N THR A 107 -9.20 -5.51 10.83
CA THR A 107 -10.23 -5.99 11.74
C THR A 107 -11.26 -4.89 12.04
N GLY A 108 -12.29 -5.24 12.81
CA GLY A 108 -13.25 -4.26 13.31
C GLY A 108 -12.61 -3.14 14.12
N ASP A 109 -11.58 -3.44 14.90
CA ASP A 109 -10.85 -2.43 15.69
C ASP A 109 -10.15 -1.40 14.79
N SER A 110 -9.57 -1.83 13.67
CA SER A 110 -8.97 -0.95 12.69
C SER A 110 -10.01 -0.05 12.02
N ARG A 111 -11.21 -0.58 11.79
CA ARG A 111 -12.33 0.17 11.27
C ARG A 111 -12.82 1.24 12.26
N ILE A 112 -12.91 0.89 13.54
CA ILE A 112 -13.27 1.85 14.60
C ILE A 112 -12.23 2.97 14.69
N ALA A 113 -10.94 2.67 14.54
CA ALA A 113 -9.88 3.66 14.56
C ALA A 113 -10.04 4.73 13.45
N SER A 114 -10.63 4.36 12.32
CA SER A 114 -10.93 5.29 11.22
C SER A 114 -12.34 5.89 11.29
N ASP A 115 -13.17 5.46 12.22
CA ASP A 115 -14.54 5.96 12.38
C ASP A 115 -14.55 7.47 12.73
N GLY A 116 -15.52 8.18 12.20
CA GLY A 116 -15.61 9.64 12.36
C GLY A 116 -14.62 10.45 11.52
N LYS A 117 -13.78 9.80 10.73
CA LYS A 117 -12.80 10.46 9.83
C LYS A 117 -13.37 10.82 8.46
N GLY A 118 -14.64 10.50 8.22
CA GLY A 118 -15.35 10.73 6.98
C GLY A 118 -15.64 9.46 6.20
N ALA A 119 -16.59 9.56 5.24
CA ALA A 119 -16.98 8.44 4.38
C ALA A 119 -15.98 8.21 3.23
N ASP A 120 -15.23 9.25 2.85
CA ASP A 120 -14.26 9.20 1.77
C ASP A 120 -12.85 8.99 2.31
N PHE A 121 -11.98 8.41 1.47
CA PHE A 121 -10.58 8.26 1.82
C PHE A 121 -9.92 9.63 2.06
N SER A 122 -9.26 9.76 3.20
CA SER A 122 -8.49 10.95 3.56
C SER A 122 -7.15 10.56 4.20
N LEU A 123 -6.20 11.48 4.22
CA LEU A 123 -4.91 11.25 4.89
C LEU A 123 -5.10 11.02 6.40
N THR A 124 -6.06 11.71 7.02
CA THR A 124 -6.37 11.51 8.44
C THR A 124 -6.87 10.08 8.70
N MET A 125 -7.73 9.56 7.84
CA MET A 125 -8.20 8.18 7.89
C MET A 125 -7.05 7.20 7.68
N ALA A 126 -6.18 7.46 6.69
CA ALA A 126 -5.03 6.63 6.40
C ALA A 126 -4.10 6.50 7.62
N TYR A 127 -3.75 7.61 8.24
CA TYR A 127 -2.88 7.61 9.42
C TYR A 127 -3.52 6.89 10.61
N ALA A 128 -4.80 7.11 10.87
CA ALA A 128 -5.51 6.43 11.95
C ALA A 128 -5.58 4.92 11.72
N MET A 129 -5.97 4.50 10.53
CA MET A 129 -6.10 3.09 10.14
C MET A 129 -4.74 2.39 10.18
N MET A 130 -3.74 2.93 9.52
CA MET A 130 -2.41 2.31 9.44
C MET A 130 -1.69 2.37 10.79
N GLY A 131 -1.92 3.40 11.58
CA GLY A 131 -1.45 3.47 12.95
C GLY A 131 -2.02 2.37 13.83
N SER A 132 -3.30 2.05 13.68
CA SER A 132 -3.96 0.95 14.37
C SER A 132 -3.41 -0.41 13.92
N LEU A 133 -3.29 -0.64 12.60
CA LEU A 133 -2.80 -1.91 12.05
C LEU A 133 -1.35 -2.21 12.44
N SER A 134 -0.52 -1.18 12.56
CA SER A 134 0.90 -1.32 12.90
C SER A 134 1.21 -1.29 14.39
N GLY A 135 0.29 -0.79 15.21
CA GLY A 135 0.52 -0.52 16.62
C GLY A 135 1.35 0.74 16.91
N PHE A 136 1.77 1.49 15.88
CA PHE A 136 2.53 2.74 16.05
C PHE A 136 1.66 3.96 16.40
N GLY A 137 0.35 3.86 16.17
CA GLY A 137 -0.57 4.96 16.33
C GLY A 137 -0.49 5.98 15.20
N GLU A 138 -1.46 6.88 15.17
CA GLU A 138 -1.56 7.93 14.15
C GLU A 138 -0.32 8.85 14.15
N GLY A 139 0.17 9.24 15.32
CA GLY A 139 1.36 10.06 15.44
C GLY A 139 2.63 9.40 14.90
N GLY A 140 2.78 8.09 15.11
CA GLY A 140 3.89 7.32 14.54
C GLY A 140 3.88 7.33 13.02
N MET A 141 2.70 7.16 12.42
CA MET A 141 2.54 7.22 10.96
C MET A 141 2.85 8.60 10.39
N ARG A 142 2.39 9.66 11.03
CA ARG A 142 2.65 11.06 10.60
C ARG A 142 4.14 11.42 10.59
N ASN A 143 4.91 10.75 11.42
CA ASN A 143 6.34 11.02 11.56
C ASN A 143 7.23 10.29 10.55
N LEU A 144 6.67 9.44 9.69
CA LEU A 144 7.42 8.78 8.62
C LEU A 144 7.98 9.81 7.63
N ARG A 145 9.12 9.48 7.04
CA ARG A 145 9.71 10.31 5.98
C ARG A 145 8.89 10.21 4.69
N ARG A 146 9.00 11.22 3.84
CA ARG A 146 8.17 11.39 2.64
C ARG A 146 8.05 10.15 1.75
N GLY A 147 9.15 9.47 1.49
CA GLY A 147 9.13 8.26 0.68
C GLY A 147 8.38 7.10 1.34
N ASP A 148 8.57 6.95 2.64
CA ASP A 148 7.91 5.91 3.44
C ASP A 148 6.43 6.24 3.68
N LEU A 149 6.10 7.51 3.83
CA LEU A 149 4.70 7.98 3.86
C LEU A 149 3.94 7.61 2.59
N ARG A 150 4.54 7.83 1.42
CA ARG A 150 3.89 7.49 0.15
C ARG A 150 3.59 5.99 0.01
N ALA A 151 4.51 5.14 0.43
CA ALA A 151 4.30 3.71 0.44
C ALA A 151 3.15 3.32 1.39
N MET A 152 3.15 3.88 2.59
CA MET A 152 2.08 3.69 3.58
C MET A 152 0.73 4.19 3.05
N GLU A 153 0.68 5.37 2.44
CA GLU A 153 -0.54 5.95 1.87
C GLU A 153 -1.10 5.11 0.71
N ALA A 154 -0.24 4.59 -0.16
CA ALA A 154 -0.65 3.69 -1.23
C ALA A 154 -1.24 2.39 -0.68
N LEU A 155 -0.65 1.84 0.36
CA LEU A 155 -1.16 0.65 1.05
C LEU A 155 -2.50 0.96 1.76
N ALA A 156 -2.61 2.09 2.42
CA ALA A 156 -3.84 2.52 3.08
C ALA A 156 -5.00 2.67 2.09
N LEU A 157 -4.75 3.26 0.93
CA LEU A 157 -5.74 3.37 -0.13
C LEU A 157 -6.19 1.99 -0.64
N THR A 158 -5.26 1.06 -0.75
CA THR A 158 -5.56 -0.34 -1.11
C THR A 158 -6.49 -0.98 -0.08
N PHE A 159 -6.20 -0.86 1.20
CA PHE A 159 -7.09 -1.36 2.25
C PHE A 159 -8.46 -0.70 2.21
N PHE A 160 -8.50 0.61 2.01
CA PHE A 160 -9.76 1.33 1.88
C PHE A 160 -10.63 0.78 0.75
N VAL A 161 -10.06 0.54 -0.42
CA VAL A 161 -10.76 -0.01 -1.58
C VAL A 161 -11.23 -1.44 -1.32
N VAL A 162 -10.37 -2.28 -0.75
CA VAL A 162 -10.66 -3.70 -0.48
C VAL A 162 -11.76 -3.85 0.57
N MET A 163 -11.82 -2.95 1.55
CA MET A 163 -12.76 -3.00 2.66
C MET A 163 -14.05 -2.18 2.44
N SER A 164 -14.17 -1.54 1.29
CA SER A 164 -15.36 -0.73 0.95
C SER A 164 -16.57 -1.62 0.54
#